data_cbb88cf4560f48609b1439077a9bc850
#
_entry.id   cbb88cf4560f48609b1439077a9bc850
#
_cell.length_a   1.000
_cell.length_b   1.000
_cell.length_c   1.000
_cell.angle_alpha   90.00
_cell.angle_beta   90.00
_cell.angle_gamma   90.00
#
_symmetry.space_group_name_H-M   'P 1'
#
loop_
_entity.id
_entity.type
_entity.pdbx_description
1 polymer ?
#
loop_
_entity_poly.entity_id
_entity_poly.type
_entity_poly.pdbx_seq_one_letter_code
_entity_poly.pdbx_strand_id
1 'polypeptide(L)'
;MSTKLPHGLCSRRHFIEAGGFGLGMLGLATLLRQDGLLAAPIKPLLGNEVFDLLPKQAPRPAKAKAMISLFMMGGPSQMDLFDPKPMLTKWHGQKFPGDNLKYDNVAQASAKVLGSFWKFSRHGKCGMELSELLPQLGTVADDICLIRSMKSGVNNHLQAMLAMQTGRITGGNPTMGAWVTYALGSETKDLPAYVVMGHPNGLPTFANQHWSNGWLPSIYQGTFVRATAPHILNLDPPASLQGKPQERQMELLRAMNAEHAANHPGETDLQARIQSYELAGRMQLAAKEAFDISSEPKHVLELYGVGRKECDDYARRCLIARRLVERGVRYVQVLNQGQSWDSHSVIKTALPTLCAATDRPSAALVADLKQRGLLDSTIVHWGGEMGRMPVLQNDAGEAKWGRDHNTYGFSQWVAGGGFKGGLTYGETDEWGHHAVKDVVNHYDWHATMLDCFGFEHDKLVYKRNGAALALTNNQPARVVRELLA
;
A
#
# COMPACT_ATOMS: atom_id res chain seq x y z
N MET A 1 -51.00 32.36 27.84
CA MET A 1 -50.00 32.57 26.82
C MET A 1 -48.62 32.72 27.50
N SER A 2 -47.84 31.66 27.51
CA SER A 2 -46.51 31.62 28.11
C SER A 2 -45.48 31.77 26.98
N THR A 3 -44.82 32.92 26.93
CA THR A 3 -43.75 33.24 25.97
C THR A 3 -42.47 32.56 26.46
N LYS A 4 -42.06 31.50 25.76
CA LYS A 4 -40.73 30.88 25.90
C LYS A 4 -39.67 31.86 25.39
N LEU A 5 -38.76 32.29 26.23
CA LEU A 5 -37.53 33.00 25.89
C LEU A 5 -36.57 32.07 25.14
N PRO A 6 -35.81 32.55 24.13
CA PRO A 6 -34.90 31.74 23.36
C PRO A 6 -33.70 31.30 24.22
N HIS A 7 -33.34 30.02 24.11
CA HIS A 7 -32.16 29.43 24.72
C HIS A 7 -30.88 30.09 24.15
N GLY A 8 -30.07 30.70 25.02
CA GLY A 8 -28.74 31.14 24.64
C GLY A 8 -28.17 32.35 25.36
N LEU A 9 -28.83 32.91 26.40
CA LEU A 9 -28.24 33.99 27.20
C LEU A 9 -27.77 33.43 28.55
N CYS A 10 -26.46 33.33 28.71
CA CYS A 10 -25.80 33.05 29.96
C CYS A 10 -26.25 34.09 31.00
N SER A 11 -26.75 33.70 32.20
CA SER A 11 -27.11 34.64 33.24
C SER A 11 -25.88 35.45 33.66
N ARG A 12 -26.08 36.74 34.08
CA ARG A 12 -24.98 37.60 34.57
C ARG A 12 -24.17 36.91 35.67
N ARG A 13 -24.84 36.16 36.54
CA ARG A 13 -24.23 35.38 37.61
C ARG A 13 -23.32 34.26 37.06
N HIS A 14 -23.80 33.52 36.06
CA HIS A 14 -23.03 32.45 35.43
C HIS A 14 -21.84 32.98 34.58
N PHE A 15 -22.00 34.17 33.97
CA PHE A 15 -20.90 34.87 33.30
C PHE A 15 -19.82 35.32 34.28
N ILE A 16 -20.19 35.84 35.46
CA ILE A 16 -19.25 36.30 36.50
C ILE A 16 -18.57 35.10 37.16
N GLU A 17 -19.32 34.03 37.46
CA GLU A 17 -18.78 32.79 38.03
C GLU A 17 -17.79 32.13 37.02
N ALA A 18 -18.17 31.97 35.75
CA ALA A 18 -17.30 31.38 34.74
C ALA A 18 -16.11 32.30 34.39
N GLY A 19 -16.32 33.62 34.30
CA GLY A 19 -15.28 34.60 34.01
C GLY A 19 -14.30 34.78 35.19
N GLY A 20 -14.79 34.80 36.42
CA GLY A 20 -13.96 34.88 37.60
C GLY A 20 -13.08 33.65 37.82
N PHE A 21 -13.61 32.46 37.60
CA PHE A 21 -12.83 31.22 37.62
C PHE A 21 -11.84 31.15 36.45
N GLY A 22 -12.23 31.57 35.22
CA GLY A 22 -11.36 31.54 34.06
C GLY A 22 -10.17 32.50 34.16
N LEU A 23 -10.40 33.79 34.52
CA LEU A 23 -9.34 34.79 34.66
C LEU A 23 -8.51 34.57 35.90
N GLY A 24 -9.13 34.18 37.02
CA GLY A 24 -8.42 33.85 38.26
C GLY A 24 -7.53 32.62 38.13
N MET A 25 -7.99 31.58 37.46
CA MET A 25 -7.19 30.39 37.14
C MET A 25 -6.06 30.67 36.17
N LEU A 26 -6.25 31.53 35.15
CA LEU A 26 -5.19 31.98 34.28
C LEU A 26 -4.15 32.81 35.01
N GLY A 27 -4.58 33.74 35.87
CA GLY A 27 -3.70 34.53 36.73
C GLY A 27 -2.90 33.65 37.69
N LEU A 28 -3.57 32.73 38.39
CA LEU A 28 -2.92 31.76 39.27
C LEU A 28 -1.95 30.83 38.49
N ALA A 29 -2.36 30.33 37.35
CA ALA A 29 -1.48 29.50 36.49
C ALA A 29 -0.25 30.28 36.03
N THR A 30 -0.39 31.57 35.73
CA THR A 30 0.72 32.44 35.32
C THR A 30 1.68 32.69 36.49
N LEU A 31 1.16 32.98 37.70
CA LEU A 31 1.96 33.16 38.91
C LEU A 31 2.68 31.86 39.31
N LEU A 32 1.99 30.74 39.34
CA LEU A 32 2.58 29.43 39.63
C LEU A 32 3.65 29.02 38.62
N ARG A 33 3.49 29.45 37.38
CA ARG A 33 4.49 29.25 36.32
C ARG A 33 5.72 30.14 36.51
N GLN A 34 5.53 31.39 36.91
CA GLN A 34 6.63 32.33 37.25
C GLN A 34 7.43 31.87 38.46
N ASP A 35 6.75 31.31 39.47
CA ASP A 35 7.36 30.79 40.66
C ASP A 35 7.93 29.36 40.50
N GLY A 36 7.83 28.76 39.32
CA GLY A 36 8.31 27.39 39.04
C GLY A 36 7.53 26.29 39.77
N LEU A 37 6.38 26.61 40.34
CA LEU A 37 5.53 25.68 41.12
C LEU A 37 4.55 24.87 40.26
N LEU A 38 4.29 25.30 39.04
CA LEU A 38 3.70 24.44 38.05
C LEU A 38 4.81 23.58 37.45
N ALA A 39 4.84 22.33 37.83
CA ALA A 39 5.59 21.34 37.11
C ALA A 39 5.08 21.35 35.66
N ALA A 40 5.76 22.08 34.77
CA ALA A 40 5.66 21.79 33.36
C ALA A 40 6.05 20.30 33.23
N PRO A 41 5.23 19.44 32.64
CA PRO A 41 5.70 18.11 32.37
C PRO A 41 7.02 18.29 31.61
N ILE A 42 8.13 17.86 32.23
CA ILE A 42 9.40 17.79 31.55
C ILE A 42 9.16 16.77 30.45
N LYS A 43 8.77 17.25 29.27
CA LYS A 43 8.80 16.40 28.08
C LYS A 43 10.26 15.96 27.98
N PRO A 44 10.55 14.66 27.97
CA PRO A 44 11.91 14.22 27.74
C PRO A 44 12.37 14.95 26.47
N LEU A 45 13.56 15.54 26.52
CA LEU A 45 14.23 16.09 25.34
C LEU A 45 14.37 14.94 24.35
N LEU A 46 13.34 14.76 23.55
CA LEU A 46 13.40 13.95 22.35
C LEU A 46 14.48 14.63 21.53
N GLY A 47 15.52 13.88 21.15
CA GLY A 47 16.68 14.42 20.49
C GLY A 47 16.26 15.33 19.32
N ASN A 48 17.13 16.28 18.95
CA ASN A 48 16.90 17.21 17.83
C ASN A 48 16.86 16.51 16.45
N GLU A 49 16.22 15.37 16.35
CA GLU A 49 16.03 14.68 15.07
C GLU A 49 15.03 15.48 14.24
N VAL A 50 15.53 16.06 13.16
CA VAL A 50 14.70 16.73 12.16
C VAL A 50 14.20 15.68 11.18
N PHE A 51 12.89 15.48 11.17
CA PHE A 51 12.24 14.61 10.20
C PHE A 51 11.80 15.44 9.00
N ASP A 52 12.29 15.08 7.82
CA ASP A 52 12.00 15.76 6.57
C ASP A 52 11.77 14.76 5.42
N LEU A 53 11.35 15.30 4.28
CA LEU A 53 11.21 14.58 3.02
C LEU A 53 12.34 14.90 2.03
N LEU A 54 13.43 15.50 2.47
CA LEU A 54 14.56 15.76 1.57
C LEU A 54 15.12 14.43 1.05
N PRO A 55 15.61 14.39 -0.20
CA PRO A 55 16.23 13.19 -0.75
C PRO A 55 17.41 12.74 0.10
N LYS A 56 17.41 11.47 0.48
CA LYS A 56 18.46 10.82 1.26
C LYS A 56 19.15 9.76 0.41
N GLN A 57 20.44 9.58 0.62
CA GLN A 57 21.18 8.50 -0.03
C GLN A 57 21.08 7.22 0.77
N ALA A 58 20.86 6.12 0.06
CA ALA A 58 20.94 4.81 0.67
C ALA A 58 22.38 4.48 1.08
N PRO A 59 22.60 3.71 2.15
CA PRO A 59 23.93 3.33 2.62
C PRO A 59 24.68 2.40 1.65
N ARG A 60 23.98 1.74 0.72
CA ARG A 60 24.53 0.90 -0.34
C ARG A 60 23.96 1.32 -1.70
N PRO A 61 24.63 0.98 -2.81
CA PRO A 61 24.09 1.23 -4.14
C PRO A 61 22.69 0.65 -4.29
N ALA A 62 21.70 1.51 -4.48
CA ALA A 62 20.32 1.12 -4.67
C ALA A 62 20.07 0.74 -6.14
N LYS A 63 19.39 -0.37 -6.37
CA LYS A 63 18.84 -0.74 -7.69
C LYS A 63 17.51 -0.02 -7.93
N ALA A 64 16.66 0.05 -6.90
CA ALA A 64 15.36 0.69 -6.97
C ALA A 64 15.42 2.12 -6.43
N LYS A 65 14.71 3.03 -7.11
CA LYS A 65 14.43 4.40 -6.67
C LYS A 65 12.99 4.57 -6.27
N ALA A 66 12.08 3.79 -6.86
CA ALA A 66 10.65 3.85 -6.61
C ALA A 66 10.01 2.46 -6.65
N MET A 67 8.79 2.36 -6.11
CA MET A 67 7.97 1.15 -6.18
C MET A 67 6.51 1.50 -6.50
N ILE A 68 5.90 0.71 -7.38
CA ILE A 68 4.47 0.67 -7.63
C ILE A 68 3.95 -0.68 -7.13
N SER A 69 3.10 -0.66 -6.11
CA SER A 69 2.47 -1.87 -5.56
C SER A 69 1.04 -2.00 -6.06
N LEU A 70 0.78 -2.98 -6.89
CA LEU A 70 -0.54 -3.38 -7.36
C LEU A 70 -1.07 -4.45 -6.39
N PHE A 71 -1.76 -4.01 -5.34
CA PHE A 71 -2.14 -4.89 -4.24
C PHE A 71 -3.52 -5.49 -4.44
N MET A 72 -3.58 -6.82 -4.64
CA MET A 72 -4.75 -7.61 -4.99
C MET A 72 -5.40 -8.17 -3.72
N MET A 73 -6.16 -7.35 -3.01
CA MET A 73 -6.78 -7.73 -1.75
C MET A 73 -7.76 -8.88 -1.91
N GLY A 74 -7.65 -9.86 -1.04
CA GLY A 74 -8.50 -11.03 -1.01
C GLY A 74 -7.82 -12.34 -1.43
N GLY A 75 -6.55 -12.30 -1.83
CA GLY A 75 -5.78 -13.52 -2.10
C GLY A 75 -6.09 -14.18 -3.45
N PRO A 76 -5.43 -13.75 -4.53
CA PRO A 76 -5.56 -14.38 -5.86
C PRO A 76 -5.21 -15.87 -5.84
N SER A 77 -6.00 -16.67 -6.56
CA SER A 77 -5.77 -18.12 -6.65
C SER A 77 -4.53 -18.45 -7.48
N GLN A 78 -3.47 -18.87 -6.81
CA GLN A 78 -2.19 -19.21 -7.45
C GLN A 78 -2.34 -20.32 -8.48
N MET A 79 -3.11 -21.36 -8.18
CA MET A 79 -3.26 -22.53 -9.04
C MET A 79 -4.20 -22.32 -10.23
N ASP A 80 -4.95 -21.21 -10.25
CA ASP A 80 -5.79 -20.83 -11.38
C ASP A 80 -5.14 -19.77 -12.28
N LEU A 81 -4.04 -19.13 -11.81
CA LEU A 81 -3.36 -18.03 -12.50
C LEU A 81 -1.90 -18.31 -12.87
N PHE A 82 -1.12 -18.91 -11.97
CA PHE A 82 0.35 -18.91 -12.06
C PHE A 82 1.00 -20.28 -11.85
N ASP A 83 0.32 -21.23 -11.22
CA ASP A 83 0.92 -22.46 -10.73
C ASP A 83 0.07 -23.68 -11.09
N PRO A 84 0.11 -24.11 -12.38
CA PRO A 84 -0.70 -25.23 -12.88
C PRO A 84 -0.34 -26.53 -12.15
N LYS A 85 -1.37 -27.25 -11.68
CA LYS A 85 -1.21 -28.52 -10.94
C LYS A 85 -1.98 -29.65 -11.64
N PRO A 86 -1.29 -30.55 -12.38
CA PRO A 86 -1.93 -31.69 -13.03
C PRO A 86 -2.72 -32.59 -12.09
N MET A 87 -2.29 -32.70 -10.82
CA MET A 87 -3.01 -33.48 -9.80
C MET A 87 -4.39 -32.93 -9.52
N LEU A 88 -4.58 -31.59 -9.55
CA LEU A 88 -5.91 -30.98 -9.37
C LEU A 88 -6.85 -31.35 -10.52
N THR A 89 -6.35 -31.39 -11.73
CA THR A 89 -7.13 -31.83 -12.92
C THR A 89 -7.52 -33.29 -12.81
N LYS A 90 -6.56 -34.16 -12.43
CA LYS A 90 -6.76 -35.60 -12.30
C LYS A 90 -7.83 -35.95 -11.24
N TRP A 91 -7.85 -35.22 -10.12
CA TRP A 91 -8.72 -35.49 -8.98
C TRP A 91 -9.93 -34.58 -8.90
N HIS A 92 -10.18 -33.75 -9.90
CA HIS A 92 -11.27 -32.78 -9.91
C HIS A 92 -12.63 -33.45 -9.55
N GLY A 93 -13.32 -32.88 -8.57
CA GLY A 93 -14.60 -33.38 -8.07
C GLY A 93 -14.53 -34.61 -7.17
N GLN A 94 -13.36 -35.24 -6.99
CA GLN A 94 -13.15 -36.38 -6.11
C GLN A 94 -12.67 -35.93 -4.73
N LYS A 95 -12.85 -36.79 -3.73
CA LYS A 95 -12.32 -36.57 -2.38
C LYS A 95 -10.79 -36.49 -2.44
N PHE A 96 -10.21 -35.53 -1.73
CA PHE A 96 -8.75 -35.40 -1.60
C PHE A 96 -8.17 -36.71 -1.04
N PRO A 97 -7.14 -37.29 -1.69
CA PRO A 97 -6.67 -38.65 -1.34
C PRO A 97 -5.72 -38.69 -0.13
N GLY A 98 -5.33 -37.53 0.42
CA GLY A 98 -4.37 -37.46 1.55
C GLY A 98 -4.98 -36.92 2.83
N ASP A 99 -4.22 -37.01 3.91
CA ASP A 99 -4.59 -36.51 5.24
C ASP A 99 -3.84 -35.19 5.58
N ASN A 100 -3.06 -34.66 4.65
CA ASN A 100 -2.13 -33.55 4.89
C ASN A 100 -2.69 -32.15 4.53
N LEU A 101 -3.97 -32.04 4.22
CA LEU A 101 -4.61 -30.73 4.08
C LEU A 101 -4.68 -30.04 5.44
N LYS A 102 -3.99 -28.93 5.55
CA LYS A 102 -4.14 -28.03 6.70
C LYS A 102 -5.15 -26.96 6.34
N TYR A 103 -6.28 -27.02 6.99
CA TYR A 103 -7.29 -25.98 6.91
C TYR A 103 -6.98 -24.93 7.98
N ASP A 104 -6.91 -23.69 7.57
CA ASP A 104 -6.82 -22.56 8.49
C ASP A 104 -8.19 -22.26 9.14
N ASN A 105 -9.27 -22.77 8.54
CA ASN A 105 -10.63 -22.61 9.04
C ASN A 105 -11.35 -23.96 9.14
N VAL A 106 -11.66 -24.38 10.36
CA VAL A 106 -12.22 -25.72 10.68
C VAL A 106 -13.64 -25.95 10.12
N ALA A 107 -14.33 -24.88 9.70
CA ALA A 107 -15.72 -24.97 9.26
C ALA A 107 -15.91 -25.51 7.83
N GLN A 108 -14.86 -26.03 7.18
CA GLN A 108 -14.87 -26.24 5.74
C GLN A 108 -14.35 -27.61 5.37
N ALA A 109 -15.24 -28.48 5.04
CA ALA A 109 -14.85 -29.83 4.72
C ALA A 109 -15.68 -30.47 3.62
N SER A 110 -15.70 -29.90 2.41
CA SER A 110 -16.07 -30.76 1.31
C SER A 110 -14.94 -31.74 1.00
N ALA A 111 -13.69 -31.37 1.30
CA ALA A 111 -12.47 -32.08 0.95
C ALA A 111 -12.43 -32.58 -0.51
N LYS A 112 -13.29 -32.05 -1.38
CA LYS A 112 -13.30 -32.38 -2.81
C LYS A 112 -12.30 -31.47 -3.55
N VAL A 113 -11.43 -32.08 -4.33
CA VAL A 113 -10.44 -31.36 -5.13
C VAL A 113 -11.12 -30.49 -6.17
N LEU A 114 -10.67 -29.25 -6.29
CA LEU A 114 -11.09 -28.35 -7.35
C LEU A 114 -9.94 -28.19 -8.36
N GLY A 115 -10.07 -28.75 -9.54
CA GLY A 115 -9.18 -28.49 -10.68
C GLY A 115 -9.37 -27.07 -11.22
N SER A 116 -8.36 -26.52 -11.85
CA SER A 116 -8.52 -25.25 -12.58
C SER A 116 -9.46 -25.44 -13.78
N PHE A 117 -10.33 -24.45 -14.00
CA PHE A 117 -11.21 -24.41 -15.16
C PHE A 117 -10.49 -23.89 -16.42
N TRP A 118 -9.30 -23.31 -16.26
CA TRP A 118 -8.59 -22.59 -17.30
C TRP A 118 -7.34 -23.33 -17.74
N LYS A 119 -7.00 -23.12 -19.01
CA LYS A 119 -5.78 -23.68 -19.61
C LYS A 119 -4.58 -22.80 -19.27
N PHE A 120 -3.42 -23.45 -19.26
CA PHE A 120 -2.14 -22.79 -19.11
C PHE A 120 -1.33 -22.92 -20.39
N SER A 121 -0.56 -21.89 -20.69
CA SER A 121 0.38 -21.89 -21.81
C SER A 121 1.70 -21.24 -21.41
N ARG A 122 2.75 -21.54 -22.17
CA ARG A 122 4.08 -20.96 -21.96
C ARG A 122 4.20 -19.65 -22.72
N HIS A 123 4.73 -18.64 -22.04
CA HIS A 123 4.87 -17.28 -22.56
C HIS A 123 6.32 -16.81 -22.46
N GLY A 124 6.68 -15.85 -23.34
CA GLY A 124 8.03 -15.30 -23.43
C GLY A 124 9.06 -16.32 -23.90
N LYS A 125 10.30 -15.88 -24.02
CA LYS A 125 11.47 -16.75 -24.26
C LYS A 125 11.80 -17.61 -23.03
N CYS A 126 11.47 -17.10 -21.85
CA CYS A 126 11.64 -17.81 -20.57
C CYS A 126 10.72 -19.02 -20.41
N GLY A 127 9.63 -19.10 -21.21
CA GLY A 127 8.67 -20.20 -21.13
C GLY A 127 7.81 -20.20 -19.87
N MET A 128 7.54 -19.03 -19.28
CA MET A 128 6.73 -18.87 -18.06
C MET A 128 5.31 -19.37 -18.29
N GLU A 129 4.83 -20.26 -17.43
CA GLU A 129 3.47 -20.80 -17.53
C GLU A 129 2.47 -19.85 -16.85
N LEU A 130 1.51 -19.37 -17.63
CA LEU A 130 0.44 -18.49 -17.18
C LEU A 130 -0.92 -19.00 -17.67
N SER A 131 -1.95 -18.71 -16.89
CA SER A 131 -3.34 -18.99 -17.25
C SER A 131 -3.78 -18.21 -18.50
N GLU A 132 -4.66 -18.78 -19.30
CA GLU A 132 -5.34 -18.10 -20.41
C GLU A 132 -6.12 -16.84 -20.00
N LEU A 133 -6.34 -16.65 -18.69
CA LEU A 133 -6.92 -15.44 -18.13
C LEU A 133 -5.97 -14.23 -18.12
N LEU A 134 -4.68 -14.45 -18.37
CA LEU A 134 -3.62 -13.43 -18.30
C LEU A 134 -2.86 -13.26 -19.64
N PRO A 135 -3.58 -13.07 -20.78
CA PRO A 135 -2.94 -13.01 -22.08
C PRO A 135 -2.03 -11.78 -22.27
N GLN A 136 -2.31 -10.68 -21.60
CA GLN A 136 -1.50 -9.47 -21.69
C GLN A 136 -0.24 -9.57 -20.85
N LEU A 137 -0.35 -10.12 -19.62
CA LEU A 137 0.82 -10.39 -18.78
C LEU A 137 1.79 -11.32 -19.48
N GLY A 138 1.29 -12.28 -20.26
CA GLY A 138 2.11 -13.16 -21.09
C GLY A 138 3.02 -12.41 -22.08
N THR A 139 2.66 -11.21 -22.52
CA THR A 139 3.48 -10.40 -23.43
C THR A 139 4.71 -9.79 -22.78
N VAL A 140 4.75 -9.70 -21.45
CA VAL A 140 5.86 -9.18 -20.65
C VAL A 140 6.47 -10.26 -19.75
N ALA A 141 6.24 -11.53 -20.04
CA ALA A 141 6.74 -12.66 -19.25
C ALA A 141 8.26 -12.64 -19.04
N ASP A 142 9.01 -12.20 -20.03
CA ASP A 142 10.48 -12.08 -19.97
C ASP A 142 10.96 -10.93 -19.07
N ASP A 143 10.07 -10.04 -18.63
CA ASP A 143 10.36 -8.88 -17.77
C ASP A 143 9.93 -9.06 -16.32
N ILE A 144 9.15 -10.11 -16.02
CA ILE A 144 8.64 -10.36 -14.67
C ILE A 144 9.38 -11.51 -13.98
N CYS A 145 9.50 -11.41 -12.68
CA CYS A 145 9.92 -12.48 -11.77
C CYS A 145 8.69 -13.02 -11.06
N LEU A 146 8.30 -14.25 -11.36
CA LEU A 146 7.16 -14.94 -10.74
C LEU A 146 7.64 -15.76 -9.54
N ILE A 147 7.14 -15.46 -8.35
CA ILE A 147 7.45 -16.17 -7.11
C ILE A 147 6.25 -17.06 -6.78
N ARG A 148 6.43 -18.39 -6.83
CA ARG A 148 5.37 -19.38 -6.56
C ARG A 148 5.36 -19.90 -5.13
N SER A 149 6.35 -19.52 -4.35
CA SER A 149 6.62 -20.09 -3.01
C SER A 149 6.42 -19.11 -1.86
N MET A 150 5.54 -18.12 -2.04
CA MET A 150 5.20 -17.19 -0.97
C MET A 150 4.46 -17.88 0.16
N LYS A 151 4.73 -17.45 1.41
CA LYS A 151 4.08 -17.97 2.62
C LYS A 151 3.86 -16.84 3.61
N SER A 152 2.63 -16.67 4.11
CA SER A 152 2.32 -15.68 5.16
C SER A 152 2.06 -16.31 6.53
N GLY A 153 1.44 -17.49 6.57
CA GLY A 153 1.05 -18.17 7.81
C GLY A 153 -0.06 -17.44 8.59
N VAL A 154 -0.79 -16.53 7.93
CA VAL A 154 -1.82 -15.69 8.55
C VAL A 154 -3.11 -15.80 7.76
N ASN A 155 -4.16 -16.36 8.36
CA ASN A 155 -5.41 -16.71 7.67
C ASN A 155 -6.45 -15.57 7.60
N ASN A 156 -6.47 -14.67 8.56
CA ASN A 156 -7.41 -13.55 8.56
C ASN A 156 -6.91 -12.46 7.59
N HIS A 157 -7.76 -12.00 6.66
CA HIS A 157 -7.39 -11.00 5.65
C HIS A 157 -6.77 -9.75 6.23
N LEU A 158 -7.36 -9.14 7.29
CA LEU A 158 -6.79 -7.94 7.90
C LEU A 158 -5.36 -8.19 8.37
N GLN A 159 -5.16 -9.25 9.14
CA GLN A 159 -3.88 -9.58 9.73
C GLN A 159 -2.85 -9.95 8.64
N ALA A 160 -3.27 -10.70 7.62
CA ALA A 160 -2.41 -11.08 6.50
C ALA A 160 -2.02 -9.88 5.63
N MET A 161 -2.96 -8.98 5.33
CA MET A 161 -2.65 -7.73 4.62
C MET A 161 -1.70 -6.85 5.42
N LEU A 162 -1.89 -6.74 6.74
CA LEU A 162 -0.98 -6.02 7.61
C LEU A 162 0.41 -6.69 7.65
N ALA A 163 0.48 -8.03 7.73
CA ALA A 163 1.75 -8.75 7.67
C ALA A 163 2.51 -8.43 6.39
N MET A 164 1.84 -8.46 5.23
CA MET A 164 2.45 -8.17 3.93
C MET A 164 2.86 -6.70 3.75
N GLN A 165 2.19 -5.76 4.42
CA GLN A 165 2.44 -4.34 4.25
C GLN A 165 3.31 -3.73 5.35
N THR A 166 3.27 -4.27 6.57
CA THR A 166 3.92 -3.68 7.75
C THR A 166 4.88 -4.62 8.49
N GLY A 167 4.97 -5.89 8.07
CA GLY A 167 5.71 -6.94 8.80
C GLY A 167 5.07 -7.34 10.13
N ARG A 168 3.85 -6.88 10.42
CA ARG A 168 3.16 -7.16 11.69
C ARG A 168 1.68 -7.44 11.44
N ILE A 169 1.10 -8.31 12.24
CA ILE A 169 -0.32 -8.70 12.13
C ILE A 169 -1.28 -7.73 12.85
N THR A 170 -0.76 -6.72 13.51
CA THR A 170 -1.54 -5.72 14.27
C THR A 170 -1.51 -4.36 13.59
N GLY A 171 -2.58 -3.59 13.74
CA GLY A 171 -2.65 -2.22 13.25
C GLY A 171 -1.69 -1.25 13.98
N GLY A 172 -1.59 -0.02 13.46
CA GLY A 172 -0.77 1.04 14.06
C GLY A 172 0.72 0.94 13.75
N ASN A 173 1.13 0.12 12.79
CA ASN A 173 2.52 -0.02 12.36
C ASN A 173 2.76 0.66 11.00
N PRO A 174 3.99 1.14 10.74
CA PRO A 174 4.32 1.75 9.47
C PRO A 174 4.29 0.74 8.32
N THR A 175 3.68 1.14 7.21
CA THR A 175 3.70 0.36 5.98
C THR A 175 5.05 0.44 5.27
N MET A 176 5.31 -0.47 4.32
CA MET A 176 6.49 -0.46 3.46
C MET A 176 6.69 0.92 2.81
N GLY A 177 5.60 1.56 2.30
CA GLY A 177 5.68 2.89 1.71
C GLY A 177 6.15 3.96 2.69
N ALA A 178 5.68 3.90 3.94
CA ALA A 178 6.14 4.79 5.01
C ALA A 178 7.62 4.57 5.35
N TRP A 179 8.09 3.33 5.39
CA TRP A 179 9.49 2.99 5.60
C TRP A 179 10.40 3.46 4.46
N VAL A 180 10.01 3.23 3.20
CA VAL A 180 10.76 3.71 2.02
C VAL A 180 10.86 5.23 2.03
N THR A 181 9.77 5.92 2.35
CA THR A 181 9.74 7.38 2.44
C THR A 181 10.59 7.90 3.61
N TYR A 182 10.55 7.25 4.77
CA TYR A 182 11.41 7.57 5.92
C TYR A 182 12.90 7.41 5.57
N ALA A 183 13.23 6.34 4.88
CA ALA A 183 14.60 5.98 4.54
C ALA A 183 15.20 6.87 3.44
N LEU A 184 14.45 7.21 2.40
CA LEU A 184 14.93 7.87 1.19
C LEU A 184 14.42 9.31 0.98
N GLY A 185 13.40 9.73 1.71
CA GLY A 185 12.73 11.00 1.43
C GLY A 185 12.01 10.98 0.07
N SER A 186 11.88 12.13 -0.56
CA SER A 186 11.22 12.35 -1.85
C SER A 186 12.18 12.96 -2.88
N GLU A 187 12.06 12.57 -4.15
CA GLU A 187 12.77 13.24 -5.26
C GLU A 187 11.97 14.41 -5.83
N THR A 188 10.69 14.51 -5.43
CA THR A 188 9.84 15.66 -5.79
C THR A 188 9.57 16.52 -4.56
N LYS A 189 9.49 17.85 -4.80
CA LYS A 189 9.11 18.82 -3.76
C LYS A 189 7.62 19.12 -3.76
N ASP A 190 6.93 18.84 -4.87
CA ASP A 190 5.59 19.33 -5.18
C ASP A 190 4.52 18.22 -5.18
N LEU A 191 4.94 16.97 -4.97
CA LEU A 191 4.06 15.81 -4.85
C LEU A 191 4.37 15.03 -3.56
N PRO A 192 3.38 14.30 -3.00
CA PRO A 192 3.64 13.40 -1.88
C PRO A 192 4.67 12.33 -2.25
N ALA A 193 5.55 11.99 -1.33
CA ALA A 193 6.51 10.90 -1.54
C ALA A 193 5.85 9.52 -1.59
N TYR A 194 4.70 9.37 -0.94
CA TYR A 194 3.90 8.16 -0.88
C TYR A 194 2.44 8.46 -1.26
N VAL A 195 1.98 7.89 -2.35
CA VAL A 195 0.61 8.05 -2.89
C VAL A 195 -0.13 6.73 -2.85
N VAL A 196 -1.39 6.76 -2.45
CA VAL A 196 -2.28 5.60 -2.42
C VAL A 196 -3.54 5.89 -3.21
N MET A 197 -3.79 5.07 -4.22
CA MET A 197 -4.96 5.18 -5.08
C MET A 197 -5.96 4.07 -4.74
N GLY A 198 -7.13 4.47 -4.25
CA GLY A 198 -8.24 3.56 -3.98
C GLY A 198 -9.13 3.32 -5.19
N HIS A 199 -10.06 2.37 -5.04
CA HIS A 199 -11.09 2.13 -6.03
C HIS A 199 -12.19 3.20 -5.96
N PRO A 200 -12.85 3.60 -7.09
CA PRO A 200 -13.91 4.62 -7.11
C PRO A 200 -15.09 4.31 -6.19
N ASN A 201 -15.41 3.03 -6.01
CA ASN A 201 -16.57 2.58 -5.23
C ASN A 201 -16.34 2.63 -3.71
N GLY A 202 -15.25 3.21 -3.24
CA GLY A 202 -15.02 3.44 -1.82
C GLY A 202 -13.64 3.08 -1.31
N LEU A 203 -13.47 3.26 -0.01
CA LEU A 203 -12.24 2.91 0.68
C LEU A 203 -12.09 1.39 0.77
N PRO A 204 -10.86 0.89 0.77
CA PRO A 204 -10.61 -0.52 1.04
C PRO A 204 -11.04 -0.88 2.46
N THR A 205 -11.32 -2.15 2.69
CA THR A 205 -11.54 -2.69 4.04
C THR A 205 -10.35 -2.28 4.92
N PHE A 206 -10.65 -1.80 6.14
CA PHE A 206 -9.65 -1.29 7.11
C PHE A 206 -8.99 0.05 6.74
N ALA A 207 -9.46 0.71 5.69
CA ALA A 207 -9.14 2.09 5.32
C ALA A 207 -7.65 2.45 5.46
N ASN A 208 -7.33 3.45 6.29
CA ASN A 208 -6.00 4.03 6.41
C ASN A 208 -4.92 3.10 6.99
N GLN A 209 -5.27 1.92 7.51
CA GLN A 209 -4.27 0.94 7.97
C GLN A 209 -3.32 0.52 6.84
N HIS A 210 -3.80 0.55 5.57
CA HIS A 210 -3.03 0.17 4.39
C HIS A 210 -1.98 1.20 3.96
N TRP A 211 -2.00 2.43 4.50
CA TRP A 211 -1.04 3.49 4.18
C TRP A 211 -0.59 4.27 5.41
N SER A 212 -0.70 3.63 6.57
CA SER A 212 -0.36 4.25 7.84
C SER A 212 1.14 4.49 7.97
N ASN A 213 1.50 5.67 8.52
CA ASN A 213 2.83 5.91 9.06
C ASN A 213 3.07 5.17 10.39
N GLY A 214 2.02 4.62 10.99
CA GLY A 214 2.09 3.97 12.29
C GLY A 214 2.72 4.89 13.34
N TRP A 215 3.81 4.43 13.93
CA TRP A 215 4.58 5.18 14.93
C TRP A 215 5.76 5.98 14.33
N LEU A 216 5.97 5.96 13.01
CA LEU A 216 6.84 6.93 12.35
C LEU A 216 6.17 8.31 12.34
N PRO A 217 6.94 9.41 12.24
CA PRO A 217 6.38 10.75 12.08
C PRO A 217 5.36 10.84 10.94
N SER A 218 4.31 11.60 11.14
CA SER A 218 3.13 11.66 10.24
C SER A 218 3.46 12.16 8.82
N ILE A 219 4.61 12.81 8.63
CA ILE A 219 5.10 13.24 7.31
C ILE A 219 5.33 12.06 6.34
N TYR A 220 5.55 10.85 6.87
CA TYR A 220 5.77 9.63 6.08
C TYR A 220 4.49 8.86 5.78
N GLN A 221 3.32 9.38 6.19
CA GLN A 221 2.04 8.76 5.88
C GLN A 221 1.72 8.84 4.39
N GLY A 222 1.11 7.77 3.86
CA GLY A 222 0.60 7.77 2.50
C GLY A 222 -0.53 8.78 2.30
N THR A 223 -0.49 9.51 1.20
CA THR A 223 -1.56 10.43 0.78
C THR A 223 -2.57 9.67 -0.06
N PHE A 224 -3.80 9.55 0.45
CA PHE A 224 -4.87 8.90 -0.28
C PHE A 224 -5.40 9.82 -1.39
N VAL A 225 -5.48 9.26 -2.60
CA VAL A 225 -5.94 9.93 -3.81
C VAL A 225 -7.12 9.16 -4.39
N ARG A 226 -8.17 9.86 -4.77
CA ARG A 226 -9.36 9.28 -5.40
C ARG A 226 -9.05 8.89 -6.85
N ALA A 227 -9.65 7.82 -7.30
CA ALA A 227 -9.52 7.36 -8.69
C ALA A 227 -10.13 8.33 -9.70
N THR A 228 -11.18 9.06 -9.29
CA THR A 228 -11.90 10.03 -10.14
C THR A 228 -11.74 11.45 -9.63
N ALA A 229 -11.83 12.40 -10.52
CA ALA A 229 -11.77 13.81 -10.17
C ALA A 229 -12.94 14.25 -9.25
N PRO A 230 -12.71 15.19 -8.31
CA PRO A 230 -11.42 15.72 -7.95
C PRO A 230 -10.59 14.65 -7.23
N HIS A 231 -9.39 14.36 -7.72
CA HIS A 231 -8.51 13.30 -7.18
C HIS A 231 -8.09 13.58 -5.74
N ILE A 232 -7.89 14.85 -5.41
CA ILE A 232 -7.61 15.32 -4.04
C ILE A 232 -8.68 16.35 -3.69
N LEU A 233 -9.37 16.10 -2.55
CA LEU A 233 -10.42 17.01 -2.09
C LEU A 233 -9.79 18.33 -1.60
N ASN A 234 -10.48 19.45 -1.86
CA ASN A 234 -10.10 20.79 -1.40
C ASN A 234 -8.68 21.21 -1.84
N LEU A 235 -8.19 20.66 -2.95
CA LEU A 235 -6.89 21.03 -3.50
C LEU A 235 -6.90 22.47 -4.01
N ASP A 236 -8.02 22.90 -4.61
CA ASP A 236 -8.17 24.25 -5.11
C ASP A 236 -8.53 25.23 -3.97
N PRO A 237 -7.82 26.36 -3.86
CA PRO A 237 -8.23 27.40 -2.94
C PRO A 237 -9.58 28.00 -3.37
N PRO A 238 -10.38 28.51 -2.43
CA PRO A 238 -11.57 29.30 -2.76
C PRO A 238 -11.23 30.41 -3.75
N ALA A 239 -12.15 30.76 -4.66
CA ALA A 239 -11.91 31.74 -5.70
C ALA A 239 -11.42 33.12 -5.16
N SER A 240 -11.88 33.50 -3.96
CA SER A 240 -11.46 34.72 -3.27
C SER A 240 -10.00 34.70 -2.77
N LEU A 241 -9.39 33.54 -2.68
CA LEU A 241 -8.02 33.35 -2.18
C LEU A 241 -7.03 32.97 -3.28
N GLN A 242 -7.46 32.85 -4.54
CA GLN A 242 -6.57 32.44 -5.62
C GLN A 242 -5.52 33.55 -5.94
N GLY A 243 -4.30 33.11 -6.28
CA GLY A 243 -3.19 34.01 -6.64
C GLY A 243 -2.54 34.70 -5.44
N LYS A 244 -2.25 36.00 -5.58
CA LYS A 244 -1.52 36.79 -4.55
C LYS A 244 -2.11 36.75 -3.14
N PRO A 245 -3.45 36.73 -2.91
CA PRO A 245 -3.99 36.56 -1.56
C PRO A 245 -3.57 35.27 -0.91
N GLN A 246 -3.53 34.17 -1.66
CA GLN A 246 -3.09 32.86 -1.15
C GLN A 246 -1.59 32.85 -0.81
N GLU A 247 -0.75 33.43 -1.67
CA GLU A 247 0.69 33.54 -1.42
C GLU A 247 0.95 34.26 -0.10
N ARG A 248 0.31 35.42 0.12
CA ARG A 248 0.42 36.17 1.38
C ARG A 248 -0.07 35.40 2.60
N GLN A 249 -1.18 34.65 2.44
CA GLN A 249 -1.69 33.79 3.52
C GLN A 249 -0.70 32.69 3.87
N MET A 250 -0.10 32.05 2.88
CA MET A 250 0.92 31.00 3.09
C MET A 250 2.19 31.57 3.73
N GLU A 251 2.62 32.78 3.35
CA GLU A 251 3.76 33.46 3.99
C GLU A 251 3.47 33.76 5.46
N LEU A 252 2.29 34.29 5.77
CA LEU A 252 1.87 34.56 7.15
C LEU A 252 1.83 33.26 7.97
N LEU A 253 1.22 32.21 7.43
CA LEU A 253 1.18 30.90 8.10
C LEU A 253 2.58 30.35 8.37
N ARG A 254 3.52 30.47 7.42
CA ARG A 254 4.91 30.06 7.63
C ARG A 254 5.57 30.83 8.77
N ALA A 255 5.38 32.15 8.81
CA ALA A 255 5.95 32.98 9.89
C ALA A 255 5.37 32.59 11.24
N MET A 256 4.06 32.42 11.36
CA MET A 256 3.39 31.99 12.60
C MET A 256 3.83 30.58 13.02
N ASN A 257 3.94 29.66 12.08
CA ASN A 257 4.38 28.29 12.33
C ASN A 257 5.85 28.24 12.78
N ALA A 258 6.72 29.06 12.19
CA ALA A 258 8.13 29.15 12.60
C ALA A 258 8.26 29.66 14.03
N GLU A 259 7.52 30.71 14.39
CA GLU A 259 7.47 31.23 15.77
C GLU A 259 6.93 30.19 16.75
N HIS A 260 5.84 29.51 16.38
CA HIS A 260 5.24 28.46 17.21
C HIS A 260 6.21 27.29 17.40
N ALA A 261 6.88 26.83 16.34
CA ALA A 261 7.87 25.75 16.42
C ALA A 261 9.10 26.13 17.27
N ALA A 262 9.55 27.38 17.20
CA ALA A 262 10.65 27.88 18.04
C ALA A 262 10.31 27.85 19.54
N ASN A 263 9.04 28.08 19.88
CA ASN A 263 8.55 28.00 21.26
C ASN A 263 8.25 26.57 21.74
N HIS A 264 8.30 25.57 20.81
CA HIS A 264 7.98 24.16 21.10
C HIS A 264 9.08 23.24 20.53
N PRO A 265 10.34 23.37 21.00
CA PRO A 265 11.44 22.57 20.47
C PRO A 265 11.23 21.08 20.79
N GLY A 266 11.53 20.22 19.81
CA GLY A 266 11.42 18.77 19.93
C GLY A 266 10.01 18.19 19.70
N GLU A 267 9.00 19.00 19.37
CA GLU A 267 7.69 18.52 18.96
C GLU A 267 7.70 18.10 17.47
N THR A 268 8.09 16.84 17.23
CA THR A 268 8.22 16.28 15.87
C THR A 268 6.89 16.25 15.10
N ASP A 269 5.77 16.04 15.80
CA ASP A 269 4.43 16.05 15.18
C ASP A 269 4.02 17.45 14.71
N LEU A 270 4.44 18.50 15.41
CA LEU A 270 4.22 19.88 14.98
C LEU A 270 4.98 20.17 13.68
N GLN A 271 6.25 19.79 13.61
CA GLN A 271 7.07 19.96 12.40
C GLN A 271 6.48 19.18 11.22
N ALA A 272 6.06 17.93 11.43
CA ALA A 272 5.43 17.11 10.41
C ALA A 272 4.12 17.74 9.89
N ARG A 273 3.31 18.32 10.77
CA ARG A 273 2.08 19.03 10.39
C ARG A 273 2.37 20.27 9.55
N ILE A 274 3.35 21.08 9.94
CA ILE A 274 3.78 22.27 9.19
C ILE A 274 4.18 21.87 7.76
N GLN A 275 5.04 20.85 7.63
CA GLN A 275 5.50 20.36 6.33
C GLN A 275 4.35 19.79 5.48
N SER A 276 3.36 19.14 6.10
CA SER A 276 2.17 18.64 5.39
C SER A 276 1.33 19.78 4.80
N TYR A 277 1.14 20.87 5.52
CA TYR A 277 0.42 22.05 5.00
C TYR A 277 1.20 22.75 3.87
N GLU A 278 2.51 22.85 3.99
CA GLU A 278 3.35 23.41 2.94
C GLU A 278 3.32 22.56 1.67
N LEU A 279 3.40 21.23 1.81
CA LEU A 279 3.27 20.30 0.71
C LEU A 279 1.90 20.47 0.03
N ALA A 280 0.81 20.53 0.80
CA ALA A 280 -0.54 20.74 0.26
C ALA A 280 -0.62 22.03 -0.60
N GLY A 281 0.02 23.11 -0.17
CA GLY A 281 0.11 24.35 -0.95
C GLY A 281 0.86 24.18 -2.28
N ARG A 282 1.99 23.47 -2.28
CA ARG A 282 2.78 23.21 -3.50
C ARG A 282 2.09 22.25 -4.47
N MET A 283 1.32 21.31 -3.94
CA MET A 283 0.61 20.30 -4.74
C MET A 283 -0.44 20.87 -5.70
N GLN A 284 -0.93 22.05 -5.48
CA GLN A 284 -2.11 22.58 -6.20
C GLN A 284 -1.97 22.59 -7.72
N LEU A 285 -0.78 22.88 -8.24
CA LEU A 285 -0.50 22.83 -9.69
C LEU A 285 0.05 21.48 -10.11
N ALA A 286 1.07 20.99 -9.41
CA ALA A 286 1.78 19.77 -9.78
C ALA A 286 0.90 18.50 -9.71
N ALA A 287 0.00 18.43 -8.72
CA ALA A 287 -0.91 17.29 -8.63
C ALA A 287 -1.93 17.29 -9.78
N LYS A 288 -2.47 18.45 -10.16
CA LYS A 288 -3.39 18.53 -11.31
C LYS A 288 -2.76 17.98 -12.58
N GLU A 289 -1.55 18.43 -12.90
CA GLU A 289 -0.82 17.96 -14.06
C GLU A 289 -0.49 16.44 -13.96
N ALA A 290 -0.05 15.97 -12.80
CA ALA A 290 0.30 14.57 -12.61
C ALA A 290 -0.89 13.62 -12.80
N PHE A 291 -2.08 14.02 -12.35
CA PHE A 291 -3.32 13.22 -12.45
C PHE A 291 -4.07 13.40 -13.77
N ASP A 292 -3.80 14.45 -14.53
CA ASP A 292 -4.44 14.68 -15.84
C ASP A 292 -3.78 13.81 -16.90
N ILE A 293 -4.45 12.73 -17.29
CA ILE A 293 -4.00 11.82 -18.35
C ILE A 293 -4.51 12.22 -19.75
N SER A 294 -5.23 13.35 -19.88
CA SER A 294 -5.78 13.79 -21.18
C SER A 294 -4.69 14.17 -22.19
N SER A 295 -3.52 14.55 -21.69
CA SER A 295 -2.33 14.87 -22.48
C SER A 295 -1.52 13.67 -22.94
N GLU A 296 -1.86 12.45 -22.49
CA GLU A 296 -1.14 11.25 -22.90
C GLU A 296 -1.45 10.90 -24.37
N PRO A 297 -0.45 10.45 -25.13
CA PRO A 297 -0.65 10.01 -26.52
C PRO A 297 -1.69 8.89 -26.61
N LYS A 298 -2.47 8.89 -27.70
CA LYS A 298 -3.54 7.92 -27.92
C LYS A 298 -3.07 6.48 -27.78
N HIS A 299 -1.90 6.15 -28.35
CA HIS A 299 -1.34 4.80 -28.28
C HIS A 299 -1.01 4.36 -26.85
N VAL A 300 -0.63 5.29 -25.94
CA VAL A 300 -0.41 5.00 -24.51
C VAL A 300 -1.73 4.72 -23.83
N LEU A 301 -2.77 5.54 -24.07
CA LEU A 301 -4.11 5.30 -23.54
C LEU A 301 -4.65 3.93 -23.96
N GLU A 302 -4.47 3.56 -25.23
CA GLU A 302 -4.87 2.26 -25.80
C GLU A 302 -4.07 1.10 -25.21
N LEU A 303 -2.77 1.28 -24.99
CA LEU A 303 -1.89 0.27 -24.37
C LEU A 303 -2.43 -0.13 -22.99
N TYR A 304 -2.72 0.85 -22.14
CA TYR A 304 -3.28 0.61 -20.80
C TYR A 304 -4.73 0.13 -20.84
N GLY A 305 -5.47 0.39 -21.91
CA GLY A 305 -6.88 0.07 -22.02
C GLY A 305 -7.80 1.15 -21.46
N VAL A 306 -7.35 2.41 -21.41
CA VAL A 306 -8.18 3.55 -21.03
C VAL A 306 -9.37 3.67 -22.00
N GLY A 307 -10.58 3.79 -21.44
CA GLY A 307 -11.84 3.79 -22.20
C GLY A 307 -12.45 2.40 -22.45
N ARG A 308 -11.76 1.30 -22.06
CA ARG A 308 -12.33 -0.05 -22.13
C ARG A 308 -13.13 -0.34 -20.87
N LYS A 309 -14.40 -0.70 -21.03
CA LYS A 309 -15.36 -0.89 -19.93
C LYS A 309 -14.84 -1.82 -18.85
N GLU A 310 -14.18 -2.89 -19.23
CA GLU A 310 -13.69 -3.93 -18.31
C GLU A 310 -12.54 -3.49 -17.42
N CYS A 311 -11.72 -2.53 -17.86
CA CYS A 311 -10.49 -2.16 -17.13
C CYS A 311 -10.25 -0.64 -17.01
N ASP A 312 -11.14 0.25 -17.50
CA ASP A 312 -10.88 1.70 -17.58
C ASP A 312 -10.40 2.32 -16.27
N ASP A 313 -11.08 2.02 -15.17
CA ASP A 313 -10.72 2.56 -13.86
C ASP A 313 -9.31 2.13 -13.44
N TYR A 314 -9.03 0.85 -13.52
CA TYR A 314 -7.72 0.31 -13.13
C TYR A 314 -6.62 0.77 -14.09
N ALA A 315 -6.94 0.88 -15.38
CA ALA A 315 -6.03 1.40 -16.41
C ALA A 315 -5.60 2.85 -16.11
N ARG A 316 -6.55 3.72 -15.76
CA ARG A 316 -6.26 5.11 -15.36
C ARG A 316 -5.35 5.16 -14.15
N ARG A 317 -5.62 4.36 -13.12
CA ARG A 317 -4.80 4.30 -11.91
C ARG A 317 -3.38 3.79 -12.18
N CYS A 318 -3.21 2.77 -13.00
CA CYS A 318 -1.89 2.28 -13.42
C CYS A 318 -1.13 3.34 -14.22
N LEU A 319 -1.80 4.04 -15.15
CA LEU A 319 -1.19 5.12 -15.93
C LEU A 319 -0.79 6.31 -15.04
N ILE A 320 -1.64 6.70 -14.09
CA ILE A 320 -1.31 7.75 -13.11
C ILE A 320 -0.14 7.29 -12.24
N ALA A 321 -0.07 6.02 -11.82
CA ALA A 321 1.04 5.50 -11.03
C ALA A 321 2.38 5.66 -11.77
N ARG A 322 2.42 5.34 -13.07
CA ARG A 322 3.61 5.57 -13.91
C ARG A 322 4.00 7.05 -13.93
N ARG A 323 3.01 7.95 -14.16
CA ARG A 323 3.25 9.40 -14.21
C ARG A 323 3.77 9.96 -12.88
N LEU A 324 3.30 9.43 -11.77
CA LEU A 324 3.77 9.82 -10.44
C LEU A 324 5.23 9.43 -10.21
N VAL A 325 5.59 8.18 -10.55
CA VAL A 325 6.98 7.71 -10.43
C VAL A 325 7.91 8.49 -11.37
N GLU A 326 7.50 8.75 -12.60
CA GLU A 326 8.24 9.59 -13.56
C GLU A 326 8.53 11.00 -13.01
N ARG A 327 7.70 11.49 -12.08
CA ARG A 327 7.84 12.78 -11.39
C ARG A 327 8.51 12.69 -10.01
N GLY A 328 9.10 11.56 -9.66
CA GLY A 328 9.88 11.37 -8.45
C GLY A 328 9.10 10.94 -7.20
N VAL A 329 7.86 10.48 -7.33
CA VAL A 329 7.14 9.85 -6.22
C VAL A 329 7.79 8.50 -5.90
N ARG A 330 8.14 8.27 -4.63
CA ARG A 330 8.88 7.08 -4.18
C ARG A 330 8.05 5.82 -4.11
N TYR A 331 6.82 5.94 -3.64
CA TYR A 331 5.96 4.78 -3.44
C TYR A 331 4.54 5.09 -3.91
N VAL A 332 4.03 4.25 -4.79
CA VAL A 332 2.64 4.34 -5.26
C VAL A 332 1.96 3.01 -4.99
N GLN A 333 0.84 3.04 -4.29
CA GLN A 333 0.03 1.86 -4.03
C GLN A 333 -1.30 1.98 -4.75
N VAL A 334 -1.66 0.96 -5.53
CA VAL A 334 -2.94 0.84 -6.22
C VAL A 334 -3.72 -0.27 -5.56
N LEU A 335 -4.85 0.09 -4.93
CA LEU A 335 -5.70 -0.83 -4.20
C LEU A 335 -6.94 -1.18 -5.00
N ASN A 336 -7.33 -2.45 -4.99
CA ASN A 336 -8.59 -2.89 -5.57
C ASN A 336 -9.77 -2.61 -4.64
N GLN A 337 -11.00 -2.83 -5.13
CA GLN A 337 -12.21 -2.70 -4.36
C GLN A 337 -12.29 -3.81 -3.29
N GLY A 338 -12.34 -3.42 -2.02
CA GLY A 338 -12.53 -4.34 -0.91
C GLY A 338 -11.59 -5.55 -0.99
N GLN A 339 -12.14 -6.74 -0.76
CA GLN A 339 -11.46 -8.04 -0.88
C GLN A 339 -11.93 -8.75 -2.14
N SER A 340 -11.86 -8.10 -3.30
CA SER A 340 -12.47 -8.61 -4.55
C SER A 340 -11.90 -9.96 -5.01
N TRP A 341 -10.66 -10.30 -4.63
CA TRP A 341 -10.05 -11.59 -4.95
C TRP A 341 -10.39 -12.71 -3.98
N ASP A 342 -11.27 -12.44 -2.99
CA ASP A 342 -11.71 -13.42 -2.00
C ASP A 342 -12.75 -14.39 -2.57
N SER A 343 -12.31 -15.31 -3.40
CA SER A 343 -13.14 -16.20 -4.23
C SER A 343 -13.64 -17.44 -3.49
N HIS A 344 -14.35 -17.25 -2.38
CA HIS A 344 -15.01 -18.33 -1.63
C HIS A 344 -16.14 -19.04 -2.40
N SER A 345 -16.68 -18.37 -3.40
CA SER A 345 -17.74 -18.88 -4.27
C SER A 345 -17.63 -18.28 -5.66
N VAL A 346 -18.40 -18.82 -6.60
CA VAL A 346 -18.56 -18.31 -7.98
C VAL A 346 -17.24 -18.01 -8.72
N ILE A 347 -16.17 -18.73 -8.39
CA ILE A 347 -14.83 -18.49 -8.95
C ILE A 347 -14.83 -18.52 -10.47
N LYS A 348 -15.67 -19.38 -11.07
CA LYS A 348 -15.76 -19.57 -12.53
C LYS A 348 -16.17 -18.29 -13.28
N THR A 349 -16.90 -17.39 -12.64
CA THR A 349 -17.35 -16.10 -13.19
C THR A 349 -16.58 -14.90 -12.62
N ALA A 350 -16.26 -14.95 -11.33
CA ALA A 350 -15.59 -13.86 -10.64
C ALA A 350 -14.13 -13.68 -11.12
N LEU A 351 -13.37 -14.78 -11.20
CA LEU A 351 -11.94 -14.70 -11.54
C LEU A 351 -11.67 -14.15 -12.95
N PRO A 352 -12.38 -14.57 -14.01
CA PRO A 352 -12.24 -13.96 -15.34
C PRO A 352 -12.54 -12.45 -15.36
N THR A 353 -13.55 -12.00 -14.60
CA THR A 353 -13.90 -10.57 -14.50
C THR A 353 -12.77 -9.77 -13.85
N LEU A 354 -12.16 -10.29 -12.79
CA LEU A 354 -11.05 -9.64 -12.10
C LEU A 354 -9.78 -9.62 -12.99
N CYS A 355 -9.51 -10.71 -13.70
CA CYS A 355 -8.41 -10.76 -14.63
C CYS A 355 -8.60 -9.80 -15.81
N ALA A 356 -9.78 -9.74 -16.39
CA ALA A 356 -10.10 -8.79 -17.47
C ALA A 356 -9.90 -7.33 -17.02
N ALA A 357 -10.18 -7.03 -15.76
CA ALA A 357 -9.99 -5.70 -15.19
C ALA A 357 -8.52 -5.33 -14.95
N THR A 358 -7.65 -6.31 -14.67
CA THR A 358 -6.29 -6.04 -14.16
C THR A 358 -5.15 -6.47 -15.07
N ASP A 359 -5.34 -7.47 -15.93
CA ASP A 359 -4.28 -8.06 -16.76
C ASP A 359 -3.63 -7.03 -17.69
N ARG A 360 -4.42 -6.41 -18.57
CA ARG A 360 -3.93 -5.43 -19.55
C ARG A 360 -3.21 -4.23 -18.89
N PRO A 361 -3.82 -3.52 -17.90
CA PRO A 361 -3.14 -2.37 -17.32
C PRO A 361 -1.88 -2.73 -16.54
N SER A 362 -1.82 -3.91 -15.94
CA SER A 362 -0.62 -4.38 -15.23
C SER A 362 0.52 -4.68 -16.21
N ALA A 363 0.24 -5.37 -17.30
CA ALA A 363 1.22 -5.63 -18.37
C ALA A 363 1.67 -4.33 -19.05
N ALA A 364 0.73 -3.42 -19.33
CA ALA A 364 1.01 -2.11 -19.92
C ALA A 364 1.94 -1.27 -19.04
N LEU A 365 1.75 -1.32 -17.73
CA LEU A 365 2.61 -0.60 -16.79
C LEU A 365 4.06 -1.08 -16.89
N VAL A 366 4.29 -2.39 -16.91
CA VAL A 366 5.64 -2.96 -17.06
C VAL A 366 6.25 -2.56 -18.42
N ALA A 367 5.49 -2.70 -19.50
CA ALA A 367 5.95 -2.38 -20.86
C ALA A 367 6.27 -0.88 -21.02
N ASP A 368 5.41 0.02 -20.51
CA ASP A 368 5.60 1.48 -20.62
C ASP A 368 6.81 1.95 -19.80
N LEU A 369 6.95 1.44 -18.56
CA LEU A 369 8.14 1.73 -17.74
C LEU A 369 9.43 1.26 -18.43
N LYS A 370 9.41 0.07 -19.07
CA LYS A 370 10.55 -0.44 -19.82
C LYS A 370 10.88 0.45 -21.02
N GLN A 371 9.88 0.82 -21.82
CA GLN A 371 10.05 1.69 -22.98
C GLN A 371 10.63 3.06 -22.60
N ARG A 372 10.30 3.56 -21.41
CA ARG A 372 10.80 4.83 -20.88
C ARG A 372 12.15 4.73 -20.17
N GLY A 373 12.74 3.54 -20.06
CA GLY A 373 13.96 3.32 -19.30
C GLY A 373 13.82 3.50 -17.79
N LEU A 374 12.59 3.41 -17.26
CA LEU A 374 12.28 3.57 -15.85
C LEU A 374 12.17 2.24 -15.10
N LEU A 375 11.99 1.13 -15.81
CA LEU A 375 11.74 -0.18 -15.19
C LEU A 375 12.93 -0.63 -14.34
N ASP A 376 14.16 -0.42 -14.80
CA ASP A 376 15.37 -0.85 -14.09
C ASP A 376 15.50 -0.22 -12.69
N SER A 377 14.91 0.97 -12.50
CA SER A 377 14.92 1.69 -11.22
C SER A 377 13.57 1.72 -10.50
N THR A 378 12.55 1.05 -11.03
CA THR A 378 11.20 1.02 -10.46
C THR A 378 10.77 -0.42 -10.23
N ILE A 379 10.46 -0.77 -8.98
CA ILE A 379 9.83 -2.05 -8.67
C ILE A 379 8.35 -1.96 -9.00
N VAL A 380 7.85 -2.86 -9.84
CA VAL A 380 6.41 -3.10 -10.01
C VAL A 380 6.08 -4.41 -9.33
N HIS A 381 5.26 -4.36 -8.30
CA HIS A 381 4.79 -5.53 -7.55
C HIS A 381 3.31 -5.78 -7.82
N TRP A 382 2.94 -7.02 -8.06
CA TRP A 382 1.56 -7.50 -8.14
C TRP A 382 1.41 -8.72 -7.25
N GLY A 383 0.50 -8.66 -6.29
CA GLY A 383 0.24 -9.77 -5.39
C GLY A 383 -0.76 -9.41 -4.30
N GLY A 384 -1.20 -10.40 -3.56
CA GLY A 384 -2.08 -10.27 -2.42
C GLY A 384 -1.45 -10.80 -1.13
N GLU A 385 -2.28 -10.99 -0.13
CA GLU A 385 -1.86 -11.38 1.22
C GLU A 385 -1.80 -12.89 1.43
N MET A 386 -2.45 -13.67 0.59
CA MET A 386 -2.52 -15.14 0.65
C MET A 386 -2.93 -15.73 -0.69
N GLY A 387 -3.00 -17.03 -0.78
CA GLY A 387 -3.52 -17.81 -1.91
C GLY A 387 -4.83 -18.51 -1.58
N ARG A 388 -5.13 -19.58 -2.36
CA ARG A 388 -6.37 -20.34 -2.25
C ARG A 388 -6.10 -21.84 -2.10
N MET A 389 -7.03 -22.52 -1.41
CA MET A 389 -6.96 -23.98 -1.18
C MET A 389 -7.17 -24.80 -2.47
N PRO A 390 -6.55 -25.98 -2.57
CA PRO A 390 -6.74 -26.89 -3.70
C PRO A 390 -8.12 -27.57 -3.73
N VAL A 391 -8.92 -27.35 -2.72
CA VAL A 391 -10.23 -28.00 -2.54
C VAL A 391 -11.37 -27.00 -2.56
N LEU A 392 -12.58 -27.50 -2.85
CA LEU A 392 -13.81 -26.73 -2.75
C LEU A 392 -14.04 -26.26 -1.32
N GLN A 393 -14.44 -25.03 -1.15
CA GLN A 393 -14.91 -24.55 0.14
C GLN A 393 -16.22 -25.21 0.54
N ASN A 394 -17.16 -25.31 -0.40
CA ASN A 394 -18.44 -25.98 -0.22
C ASN A 394 -18.87 -26.66 -1.52
N ASP A 395 -19.74 -27.66 -1.42
CA ASP A 395 -20.25 -28.40 -2.57
C ASP A 395 -21.69 -27.95 -2.90
N ALA A 396 -21.86 -26.64 -3.10
CA ALA A 396 -23.17 -26.05 -3.42
C ALA A 396 -23.51 -26.04 -4.93
N GLY A 397 -22.85 -26.89 -5.71
CA GLY A 397 -22.95 -26.98 -7.16
C GLY A 397 -21.93 -26.11 -7.90
N GLU A 398 -21.50 -26.55 -9.09
CA GLU A 398 -20.37 -26.00 -9.85
C GLU A 398 -20.45 -24.47 -10.08
N ALA A 399 -21.64 -23.95 -10.31
CA ALA A 399 -21.85 -22.51 -10.48
C ALA A 399 -21.51 -21.68 -9.24
N LYS A 400 -21.49 -22.30 -8.05
CA LYS A 400 -21.20 -21.66 -6.76
C LYS A 400 -19.85 -22.11 -6.17
N TRP A 401 -19.07 -22.90 -6.89
CA TRP A 401 -17.79 -23.35 -6.39
C TRP A 401 -16.81 -22.19 -6.20
N GLY A 402 -15.99 -22.32 -5.19
CA GLY A 402 -14.90 -21.43 -4.85
C GLY A 402 -13.89 -22.13 -3.95
N ARG A 403 -12.86 -21.40 -3.57
CA ARG A 403 -11.75 -21.89 -2.76
C ARG A 403 -11.63 -21.09 -1.48
N ASP A 404 -11.26 -21.76 -0.40
CA ASP A 404 -10.92 -21.12 0.86
C ASP A 404 -9.50 -20.55 0.86
N HIS A 405 -9.12 -19.89 1.94
CA HIS A 405 -7.81 -19.29 2.17
C HIS A 405 -6.70 -20.33 2.22
N ASN A 406 -5.58 -20.03 1.59
CA ASN A 406 -4.33 -20.78 1.72
C ASN A 406 -3.19 -19.85 2.10
N THR A 407 -2.63 -20.01 3.29
CA THR A 407 -1.53 -19.19 3.81
C THR A 407 -0.18 -19.88 3.70
N TYR A 408 -0.17 -21.14 3.28
CA TYR A 408 1.01 -22.00 3.21
C TYR A 408 1.74 -21.96 1.88
N GLY A 409 1.06 -21.53 0.81
CA GLY A 409 1.64 -21.41 -0.52
C GLY A 409 0.81 -20.49 -1.41
N PHE A 410 1.42 -19.42 -1.95
CA PHE A 410 0.77 -18.54 -2.91
C PHE A 410 1.78 -17.90 -3.84
N SER A 411 1.29 -17.23 -4.88
CA SER A 411 2.13 -16.60 -5.90
C SER A 411 1.94 -15.09 -5.94
N GLN A 412 3.04 -14.41 -6.22
CA GLN A 412 3.06 -13.00 -6.62
C GLN A 412 4.15 -12.79 -7.65
N TRP A 413 4.11 -11.66 -8.36
CA TRP A 413 5.17 -11.33 -9.29
C TRP A 413 5.70 -9.92 -9.08
N VAL A 414 6.93 -9.71 -9.52
CA VAL A 414 7.61 -8.42 -9.52
C VAL A 414 8.31 -8.19 -10.85
N ALA A 415 8.51 -6.92 -11.20
CA ALA A 415 9.31 -6.52 -12.36
C ALA A 415 10.20 -5.33 -12.01
N GLY A 416 11.33 -5.24 -12.64
CA GLY A 416 12.24 -4.10 -12.52
C GLY A 416 12.90 -3.92 -11.16
N GLY A 417 13.49 -2.75 -10.90
CA GLY A 417 14.09 -2.38 -9.62
C GLY A 417 15.17 -3.32 -9.12
N GLY A 418 15.84 -4.06 -10.01
CA GLY A 418 16.89 -5.02 -9.70
C GLY A 418 16.44 -6.48 -9.63
N PHE A 419 15.16 -6.79 -9.89
CA PHE A 419 14.68 -8.18 -10.02
C PHE A 419 15.04 -8.77 -11.37
N LYS A 420 15.29 -10.08 -11.40
CA LYS A 420 15.54 -10.85 -12.64
C LYS A 420 14.25 -10.99 -13.43
N GLY A 421 14.23 -10.50 -14.66
CA GLY A 421 13.16 -10.80 -15.60
C GLY A 421 13.20 -12.24 -16.13
N GLY A 422 12.03 -12.80 -16.47
CA GLY A 422 11.90 -14.15 -17.03
C GLY A 422 12.14 -15.27 -16.02
N LEU A 423 12.16 -14.99 -14.72
CA LEU A 423 12.40 -15.99 -13.68
C LEU A 423 11.08 -16.49 -13.10
N THR A 424 10.94 -17.80 -13.00
CA THR A 424 9.97 -18.44 -12.09
C THR A 424 10.74 -19.06 -10.93
N TYR A 425 10.43 -18.63 -9.69
CA TYR A 425 11.16 -18.96 -8.48
C TYR A 425 10.28 -19.69 -7.48
N GLY A 426 10.84 -20.74 -6.91
CA GLY A 426 10.19 -21.55 -5.89
C GLY A 426 9.06 -22.43 -6.44
N GLU A 427 8.64 -23.38 -5.61
CA GLU A 427 7.62 -24.35 -5.99
C GLU A 427 6.67 -24.60 -4.82
N THR A 428 5.38 -24.81 -5.12
CA THR A 428 4.45 -25.45 -4.19
C THR A 428 4.42 -26.96 -4.44
N ASP A 429 3.84 -27.70 -3.50
CA ASP A 429 3.62 -29.13 -3.64
C ASP A 429 2.76 -29.51 -4.87
N GLU A 430 2.56 -30.79 -5.11
CA GLU A 430 1.78 -31.30 -6.26
C GLU A 430 0.31 -30.83 -6.28
N TRP A 431 -0.19 -30.32 -5.15
CA TRP A 431 -1.55 -29.79 -4.98
C TRP A 431 -1.63 -28.28 -5.02
N GLY A 432 -0.50 -27.57 -4.98
CA GLY A 432 -0.47 -26.11 -4.87
C GLY A 432 -0.82 -25.59 -3.48
N HIS A 433 -0.71 -26.45 -2.45
CA HIS A 433 -1.09 -26.11 -1.08
C HIS A 433 0.08 -25.55 -0.28
N HIS A 434 1.18 -26.27 -0.17
CA HIS A 434 2.35 -25.85 0.59
C HIS A 434 3.48 -25.37 -0.33
N ALA A 435 4.09 -24.24 0.00
CA ALA A 435 5.40 -23.90 -0.54
C ALA A 435 6.43 -24.89 0.00
N VAL A 436 7.12 -25.61 -0.88
CA VAL A 436 8.02 -26.73 -0.52
C VAL A 436 9.47 -26.50 -0.95
N LYS A 437 9.70 -25.63 -1.93
CA LYS A 437 11.04 -25.32 -2.40
C LYS A 437 11.24 -23.82 -2.47
N ASP A 438 12.40 -23.35 -2.05
CA ASP A 438 12.80 -21.93 -2.11
C ASP A 438 11.74 -21.01 -1.50
N VAL A 439 11.26 -21.35 -0.31
CA VAL A 439 10.15 -20.67 0.37
C VAL A 439 10.53 -19.23 0.71
N VAL A 440 9.63 -18.30 0.40
CA VAL A 440 9.76 -16.87 0.70
C VAL A 440 8.64 -16.47 1.67
N ASN A 441 8.99 -16.14 2.90
CA ASN A 441 8.01 -15.60 3.84
C ASN A 441 7.93 -14.05 3.73
N HIS A 442 6.94 -13.45 4.37
CA HIS A 442 6.74 -12.00 4.27
C HIS A 442 7.90 -11.17 4.86
N TYR A 443 8.70 -11.69 5.80
CA TYR A 443 9.90 -11.00 6.30
C TYR A 443 11.03 -11.06 5.27
N ASP A 444 11.24 -12.21 4.61
CA ASP A 444 12.20 -12.36 3.51
C ASP A 444 11.84 -11.44 2.34
N TRP A 445 10.54 -11.34 2.04
CA TRP A 445 10.01 -10.40 1.08
C TRP A 445 10.38 -8.96 1.42
N HIS A 446 10.11 -8.50 2.65
CA HIS A 446 10.45 -7.17 3.11
C HIS A 446 11.97 -6.91 3.09
N ALA A 447 12.77 -7.86 3.54
CA ALA A 447 14.22 -7.75 3.51
C ALA A 447 14.75 -7.61 2.08
N THR A 448 14.18 -8.37 1.14
CA THR A 448 14.56 -8.31 -0.29
C THR A 448 14.17 -6.97 -0.91
N MET A 449 12.97 -6.45 -0.60
CA MET A 449 12.55 -5.12 -1.07
C MET A 449 13.49 -4.02 -0.55
N LEU A 450 13.83 -4.02 0.75
CA LEU A 450 14.73 -3.05 1.34
C LEU A 450 16.14 -3.14 0.75
N ASP A 451 16.62 -4.35 0.44
CA ASP A 451 17.92 -4.56 -0.23
C ASP A 451 17.96 -3.90 -1.62
N CYS A 452 16.87 -3.99 -2.41
CA CYS A 452 16.74 -3.28 -3.68
C CYS A 452 16.85 -1.76 -3.52
N PHE A 453 16.33 -1.21 -2.42
CA PHE A 453 16.46 0.21 -2.07
C PHE A 453 17.82 0.57 -1.42
N GLY A 454 18.74 -0.39 -1.27
CA GLY A 454 20.08 -0.19 -0.73
C GLY A 454 20.17 -0.23 0.80
N PHE A 455 19.19 -0.82 1.48
CA PHE A 455 19.16 -0.95 2.94
C PHE A 455 19.31 -2.39 3.42
N GLU A 456 19.96 -2.56 4.55
CA GLU A 456 19.91 -3.79 5.33
C GLU A 456 18.70 -3.71 6.26
N HIS A 457 17.82 -4.72 6.21
CA HIS A 457 16.52 -4.69 6.87
C HIS A 457 16.61 -4.62 8.40
N ASP A 458 17.70 -5.07 9.00
CA ASP A 458 17.98 -5.06 10.44
C ASP A 458 18.69 -3.77 10.89
N LYS A 459 19.28 -3.01 9.95
CA LYS A 459 19.92 -1.72 10.22
C LYS A 459 19.02 -0.52 9.95
N LEU A 460 18.01 -0.67 9.10
CA LEU A 460 16.99 0.36 8.91
C LEU A 460 16.00 0.30 10.07
N VAL A 461 16.27 1.06 11.09
CA VAL A 461 15.49 1.07 12.33
C VAL A 461 15.02 2.48 12.71
N TYR A 462 13.91 2.53 13.43
CA TYR A 462 13.43 3.72 14.12
C TYR A 462 13.50 3.48 15.63
N LYS A 463 14.14 4.39 16.35
CA LYS A 463 14.26 4.30 17.82
C LYS A 463 13.04 4.91 18.49
N ARG A 464 12.30 4.10 19.25
CA ARG A 464 11.14 4.55 20.01
C ARG A 464 11.17 3.96 21.41
N ASN A 465 11.12 4.82 22.44
CA ASN A 465 11.14 4.41 23.84
C ASN A 465 12.28 3.43 24.19
N GLY A 466 13.47 3.68 23.62
CA GLY A 466 14.64 2.83 23.83
C GLY A 466 14.70 1.56 22.96
N ALA A 467 13.61 1.20 22.26
CA ALA A 467 13.59 0.05 21.35
C ALA A 467 13.91 0.47 19.92
N ALA A 468 14.76 -0.32 19.24
CA ALA A 468 14.99 -0.21 17.80
C ALA A 468 13.96 -1.06 17.06
N LEU A 469 13.10 -0.43 16.27
CA LEU A 469 12.02 -1.07 15.55
C LEU A 469 12.34 -1.10 14.05
N ALA A 470 12.15 -2.25 13.41
CA ALA A 470 12.36 -2.48 11.98
C ALA A 470 11.07 -2.92 11.29
N LEU A 471 11.03 -2.79 9.95
CA LEU A 471 9.92 -3.29 9.13
C LEU A 471 9.74 -4.81 9.28
N THR A 472 10.84 -5.57 9.36
CA THR A 472 10.83 -7.02 9.54
C THR A 472 10.49 -7.44 10.98
N ASN A 473 10.01 -6.52 11.83
CA ASN A 473 9.66 -6.80 13.23
C ASN A 473 10.80 -7.44 14.04
N ASN A 474 12.05 -7.14 13.67
CA ASN A 474 13.26 -7.76 14.24
C ASN A 474 13.24 -9.30 14.16
N GLN A 475 12.45 -9.86 13.25
CA GLN A 475 12.42 -11.30 13.00
C GLN A 475 13.57 -11.70 12.08
N PRO A 476 14.07 -12.92 12.19
CA PRO A 476 15.01 -13.46 11.21
C PRO A 476 14.42 -13.37 9.80
N ALA A 477 15.17 -12.76 8.90
CA ALA A 477 14.79 -12.60 7.51
C ALA A 477 16.04 -12.70 6.62
N ARG A 478 15.89 -13.27 5.45
CA ARG A 478 16.95 -13.31 4.45
C ARG A 478 16.61 -12.47 3.23
N VAL A 479 17.60 -11.82 2.67
CA VAL A 479 17.49 -11.28 1.32
C VAL A 479 17.54 -12.44 0.34
N VAL A 480 16.50 -12.60 -0.45
CA VAL A 480 16.42 -13.68 -1.47
C VAL A 480 17.17 -13.23 -2.71
N ARG A 481 18.51 -13.38 -2.68
CA ARG A 481 19.41 -12.89 -3.73
C ARG A 481 19.21 -13.58 -5.07
N GLU A 482 18.66 -14.77 -5.05
CA GLU A 482 18.33 -15.56 -6.24
C GLU A 482 17.30 -14.85 -7.14
N LEU A 483 16.46 -13.99 -6.56
CA LEU A 483 15.50 -13.15 -7.28
C LEU A 483 16.15 -11.92 -7.95
N LEU A 484 17.38 -11.54 -7.51
CA LEU A 484 18.01 -10.27 -7.88
C LEU A 484 19.05 -10.45 -9.01
N ALA A 485 19.11 -9.44 -9.91
CA ALA A 485 20.03 -9.38 -11.04
C ALA A 485 21.44 -8.87 -10.64
#